data_dbf416507830e4bae0cc394912dc2165
#
_entry.id   dbf416507830e4bae0cc394912dc2165
#
_cell.length_a   1.000
_cell.length_b   1.000
_cell.length_c   1.000
_cell.angle_alpha   90.00
_cell.angle_beta   90.00
_cell.angle_gamma   90.00
#
_symmetry.space_group_name_H-M   'P 1'
#
loop_
_entity.id
_entity.type
_entity.pdbx_description
1 polymer ?
#
loop_
_entity_poly.entity_id
_entity_poly.type
_entity_poly.pdbx_seq_one_letter_code
_entity_poly.pdbx_strand_id
1 'polypeptide(L)'
;MGHMSETHRRVLLAKPRGYCAGVDRAVQAVEIALGKFGAPVYVRKQIVHNTHVVSELERRGAIFVEETEEVPEGSVVVFSAHGIAPEVRDEARSRNLMAIDATCPLVTKVHNEARRFASNDYDILLIGHEGHEEVIGTTGEAPASIHLVDGPDGVSGVHVRDPAKLVWLSQTTLSVDETVQTVSALKTRFPQLIDPPSDDICYATQNRQAAVKVISPDCDVVLVVGSPNSSNSVRLVEVAKDAGARAAYLVDDAGEVDAAWFGGATTVGVTSGASVPETLVDGVLGKLAALGFADVEEVEAVKERMSFQLPRELRK
;
A
#
# COMPACT_ATOMS: atom_id res chain seq x y z
N MET A 1 48.60 5.75 23.09
CA MET A 1 47.84 4.93 22.14
C MET A 1 46.38 4.92 22.63
N GLY A 2 45.59 5.82 22.08
CA GLY A 2 44.17 5.88 22.42
C GLY A 2 43.45 4.69 21.74
N HIS A 3 42.80 3.84 22.51
CA HIS A 3 41.79 2.97 21.96
C HIS A 3 40.70 3.85 21.33
N MET A 4 40.70 3.97 20.01
CA MET A 4 39.50 4.37 19.30
C MET A 4 38.50 3.23 19.59
N SER A 5 37.51 3.47 20.42
CA SER A 5 36.33 2.61 20.55
C SER A 5 35.78 2.46 19.14
N GLU A 6 35.87 1.27 18.55
CA GLU A 6 35.16 0.97 17.33
C GLU A 6 33.69 1.21 17.64
N THR A 7 33.15 2.27 17.04
CA THR A 7 31.71 2.56 17.16
C THR A 7 30.97 1.39 16.54
N HIS A 8 30.32 0.62 17.39
CA HIS A 8 29.54 -0.54 16.99
C HIS A 8 28.41 -0.08 16.06
N ARG A 9 28.47 -0.49 14.79
CA ARG A 9 27.49 -0.15 13.75
C ARG A 9 26.50 -1.31 13.59
N ARG A 10 25.19 -1.02 13.70
CA ARG A 10 24.15 -2.03 13.60
C ARG A 10 22.99 -1.62 12.71
N VAL A 11 22.22 -2.61 12.30
CA VAL A 11 20.93 -2.45 11.61
C VAL A 11 19.82 -2.94 12.54
N LEU A 12 18.77 -2.13 12.72
CA LEU A 12 17.49 -2.56 13.29
C LEU A 12 16.53 -2.88 12.15
N LEU A 13 16.23 -4.16 11.96
CA LEU A 13 15.38 -4.65 10.89
C LEU A 13 13.95 -4.80 11.39
N ALA A 14 13.05 -3.91 10.97
CA ALA A 14 11.66 -3.91 11.42
C ALA A 14 10.89 -5.16 10.95
N LYS A 15 10.02 -5.70 11.82
CA LYS A 15 9.09 -6.78 11.50
C LYS A 15 7.71 -6.45 12.09
N PRO A 16 6.60 -6.57 11.29
CA PRO A 16 6.56 -7.09 9.92
C PRO A 16 7.05 -6.07 8.88
N ARG A 17 7.48 -6.59 7.74
CA ARG A 17 7.86 -5.89 6.52
C ARG A 17 7.51 -6.74 5.30
N GLY A 18 7.72 -6.23 4.09
CA GLY A 18 7.55 -6.99 2.86
C GLY A 18 6.09 -7.35 2.56
N TYR A 19 5.88 -8.34 1.71
CA TYR A 19 4.56 -8.72 1.20
C TYR A 19 3.52 -8.89 2.30
N CYS A 20 2.38 -8.20 2.12
CA CYS A 20 1.18 -8.50 2.88
C CYS A 20 0.35 -9.58 2.16
N ALA A 21 -0.62 -10.18 2.88
CA ALA A 21 -1.48 -11.22 2.30
C ALA A 21 -2.25 -10.78 1.04
N GLY A 22 -2.60 -9.48 0.94
CA GLY A 22 -3.28 -8.93 -0.23
C GLY A 22 -2.38 -8.87 -1.45
N VAL A 23 -1.16 -8.40 -1.27
CA VAL A 23 -0.12 -8.35 -2.30
C VAL A 23 0.30 -9.74 -2.75
N ASP A 24 0.62 -10.64 -1.82
CA ASP A 24 0.98 -12.02 -2.12
C ASP A 24 -0.10 -12.71 -2.97
N ARG A 25 -1.37 -12.56 -2.59
CA ARG A 25 -2.52 -13.06 -3.35
C ARG A 25 -2.58 -12.49 -4.76
N ALA A 26 -2.32 -11.21 -4.95
CA ALA A 26 -2.42 -10.55 -6.25
C ALA A 26 -1.28 -10.96 -7.19
N VAL A 27 -0.05 -11.03 -6.69
CA VAL A 27 1.11 -11.50 -7.45
C VAL A 27 0.92 -12.96 -7.86
N GLN A 28 0.52 -13.83 -6.92
CA GLN A 28 0.22 -15.24 -7.19
C GLN A 28 -0.91 -15.40 -8.23
N ALA A 29 -1.90 -14.50 -8.24
CA ALA A 29 -2.97 -14.56 -9.25
C ALA A 29 -2.42 -14.41 -10.68
N VAL A 30 -1.50 -13.48 -10.91
CA VAL A 30 -0.87 -13.30 -12.23
C VAL A 30 0.01 -14.51 -12.57
N GLU A 31 0.82 -15.00 -11.62
CA GLU A 31 1.69 -16.15 -11.83
C GLU A 31 0.91 -17.42 -12.19
N ILE A 32 -0.17 -17.69 -11.47
CA ILE A 32 -1.05 -18.84 -11.73
C ILE A 32 -1.79 -18.66 -13.07
N ALA A 33 -2.23 -17.44 -13.40
CA ALA A 33 -2.87 -17.16 -14.67
C ALA A 33 -1.92 -17.43 -15.83
N LEU A 34 -0.66 -16.97 -15.76
CA LEU A 34 0.38 -17.28 -16.74
C LEU A 34 0.63 -18.78 -16.88
N GLY A 35 0.67 -19.51 -15.75
CA GLY A 35 0.84 -20.97 -15.77
C GLY A 35 -0.37 -21.74 -16.34
N LYS A 36 -1.59 -21.23 -16.11
CA LYS A 36 -2.83 -21.90 -16.49
C LYS A 36 -3.27 -21.60 -17.93
N PHE A 37 -3.12 -20.37 -18.36
CA PHE A 37 -3.64 -19.89 -19.66
C PHE A 37 -2.52 -19.66 -20.68
N GLY A 38 -1.26 -19.63 -20.24
CA GLY A 38 -0.12 -19.25 -21.08
C GLY A 38 -0.01 -17.74 -21.27
N ALA A 39 1.13 -17.30 -21.78
CA ALA A 39 1.33 -15.91 -22.17
C ALA A 39 0.66 -15.60 -23.52
N PRO A 40 0.17 -14.36 -23.73
CA PRO A 40 0.15 -13.26 -22.77
C PRO A 40 -1.01 -13.33 -21.79
N VAL A 41 -0.78 -12.84 -20.57
CA VAL A 41 -1.81 -12.47 -19.60
C VAL A 41 -1.76 -10.95 -19.42
N TYR A 42 -2.87 -10.27 -19.64
CA TYR A 42 -2.95 -8.83 -19.48
C TYR A 42 -3.19 -8.46 -18.02
N VAL A 43 -2.62 -7.36 -17.57
CA VAL A 43 -2.82 -6.83 -16.20
C VAL A 43 -3.18 -5.36 -16.33
N ARG A 44 -4.38 -4.99 -15.86
CA ARG A 44 -4.79 -3.58 -15.88
C ARG A 44 -4.12 -2.84 -14.74
N LYS A 45 -3.44 -1.75 -15.08
CA LYS A 45 -2.57 -0.98 -14.17
C LYS A 45 -1.47 -1.87 -13.58
N GLN A 46 -0.72 -1.39 -12.63
CA GLN A 46 0.23 -2.23 -11.91
C GLN A 46 -0.50 -3.18 -10.97
N ILE A 47 -0.15 -4.46 -10.97
CA ILE A 47 -0.77 -5.45 -10.07
C ILE A 47 -0.63 -5.03 -8.60
N VAL A 48 0.52 -4.47 -8.26
CA VAL A 48 0.87 -3.80 -7.01
C VAL A 48 1.88 -2.70 -7.33
N HIS A 49 1.97 -1.66 -6.51
CA HIS A 49 2.92 -0.55 -6.72
C HIS A 49 4.34 -0.97 -6.33
N ASN A 50 5.00 -1.69 -7.24
CA ASN A 50 6.41 -2.07 -7.14
C ASN A 50 6.98 -2.36 -8.53
N THR A 51 7.96 -1.57 -8.96
CA THR A 51 8.56 -1.64 -10.31
C THR A 51 9.27 -2.97 -10.58
N HIS A 52 9.93 -3.54 -9.59
CA HIS A 52 10.63 -4.82 -9.72
C HIS A 52 9.64 -5.98 -9.89
N VAL A 53 8.51 -5.96 -9.18
CA VAL A 53 7.45 -6.96 -9.31
C VAL A 53 6.82 -6.90 -10.70
N VAL A 54 6.51 -5.70 -11.18
CA VAL A 54 5.97 -5.49 -12.54
C VAL A 54 6.95 -6.03 -13.57
N SER A 55 8.22 -5.62 -13.53
CA SER A 55 9.25 -6.06 -14.48
C SER A 55 9.50 -7.57 -14.44
N GLU A 56 9.41 -8.21 -13.26
CA GLU A 56 9.52 -9.68 -13.16
C GLU A 56 8.36 -10.39 -13.88
N LEU A 57 7.13 -9.91 -13.66
CA LEU A 57 5.96 -10.50 -14.30
C LEU A 57 5.95 -10.25 -15.83
N GLU A 58 6.43 -9.09 -16.30
CA GLU A 58 6.61 -8.81 -17.72
C GLU A 58 7.59 -9.79 -18.37
N ARG A 59 8.73 -10.07 -17.73
CA ARG A 59 9.70 -11.07 -18.22
C ARG A 59 9.10 -12.47 -18.32
N ARG A 60 8.05 -12.75 -17.55
CA ARG A 60 7.32 -14.04 -17.57
C ARG A 60 6.13 -14.04 -18.55
N GLY A 61 5.87 -12.93 -19.24
CA GLY A 61 4.86 -12.83 -20.28
C GLY A 61 3.55 -12.15 -19.87
N ALA A 62 3.52 -11.44 -18.74
CA ALA A 62 2.45 -10.49 -18.44
C ALA A 62 2.60 -9.23 -19.31
N ILE A 63 1.47 -8.66 -19.73
CA ILE A 63 1.42 -7.38 -20.44
C ILE A 63 0.60 -6.41 -19.59
N PHE A 64 1.26 -5.38 -19.08
CA PHE A 64 0.59 -4.33 -18.32
C PHE A 64 -0.02 -3.31 -19.28
N VAL A 65 -1.27 -2.97 -19.05
CA VAL A 65 -2.05 -1.99 -19.82
C VAL A 65 -2.65 -0.94 -18.87
N GLU A 66 -2.88 0.25 -19.39
CA GLU A 66 -3.52 1.30 -18.61
C GLU A 66 -5.02 1.05 -18.48
N GLU A 67 -5.69 0.71 -19.58
CA GLU A 67 -7.13 0.53 -19.61
C GLU A 67 -7.53 -0.79 -20.30
N THR A 68 -8.76 -1.25 -20.01
CA THR A 68 -9.30 -2.50 -20.53
C THR A 68 -9.50 -2.50 -22.05
N GLU A 69 -9.64 -1.31 -22.65
CA GLU A 69 -9.73 -1.14 -24.12
C GLU A 69 -8.50 -1.61 -24.87
N GLU A 70 -7.33 -1.57 -24.22
CA GLU A 70 -6.07 -2.02 -24.82
C GLU A 70 -5.94 -3.54 -24.86
N VAL A 71 -6.78 -4.25 -24.10
CA VAL A 71 -6.78 -5.73 -24.05
C VAL A 71 -7.51 -6.29 -25.24
N PRO A 72 -6.92 -7.19 -26.07
CA PRO A 72 -7.63 -7.85 -27.16
C PRO A 72 -8.86 -8.62 -26.67
N GLU A 73 -9.97 -8.57 -27.42
CA GLU A 73 -11.20 -9.29 -27.08
C GLU A 73 -10.96 -10.77 -26.81
N GLY A 74 -11.64 -11.30 -25.81
CA GLY A 74 -11.54 -12.70 -25.42
C GLY A 74 -10.27 -13.07 -24.64
N SER A 75 -9.35 -12.13 -24.42
CA SER A 75 -8.11 -12.40 -23.70
C SER A 75 -8.31 -12.47 -22.18
N VAL A 76 -7.30 -13.01 -21.49
CA VAL A 76 -7.26 -13.03 -20.01
C VAL A 76 -6.77 -11.69 -19.50
N VAL A 77 -7.51 -11.09 -18.57
CA VAL A 77 -7.10 -9.86 -17.86
C VAL A 77 -7.16 -10.07 -16.36
N VAL A 78 -6.14 -9.58 -15.65
CA VAL A 78 -6.09 -9.55 -14.19
C VAL A 78 -6.28 -8.11 -13.72
N PHE A 79 -7.22 -7.88 -12.80
CA PHE A 79 -7.40 -6.60 -12.13
C PHE A 79 -6.53 -6.53 -10.89
N SER A 80 -5.96 -5.35 -10.62
CA SER A 80 -4.97 -5.13 -9.57
C SER A 80 -5.53 -5.30 -8.14
N ALA A 81 -4.61 -5.38 -7.18
CA ALA A 81 -4.94 -5.43 -5.76
C ALA A 81 -5.72 -4.21 -5.26
N HIS A 82 -5.59 -3.07 -5.94
CA HIS A 82 -6.16 -1.77 -5.54
C HIS A 82 -7.67 -1.67 -5.74
N GLY A 83 -8.28 -2.62 -6.45
CA GLY A 83 -9.70 -2.58 -6.80
C GLY A 83 -9.97 -1.80 -8.08
N ILE A 84 -11.18 -1.96 -8.58
CA ILE A 84 -11.65 -1.32 -9.81
C ILE A 84 -13.08 -0.82 -9.64
N ALA A 85 -13.42 0.25 -10.36
CA ALA A 85 -14.78 0.74 -10.48
C ALA A 85 -15.69 -0.28 -11.20
N PRO A 86 -17.02 -0.27 -10.96
CA PRO A 86 -17.97 -1.15 -11.65
C PRO A 86 -17.91 -1.04 -13.17
N GLU A 87 -17.70 0.16 -13.71
CA GLU A 87 -17.62 0.43 -15.15
C GLU A 87 -16.52 -0.39 -15.82
N VAL A 88 -15.36 -0.56 -15.16
CA VAL A 88 -14.25 -1.38 -15.68
C VAL A 88 -14.65 -2.85 -15.78
N ARG A 89 -15.44 -3.35 -14.81
CA ARG A 89 -15.96 -4.73 -14.86
C ARG A 89 -16.96 -4.91 -16.01
N ASP A 90 -17.85 -3.92 -16.21
CA ASP A 90 -18.87 -3.96 -17.25
C ASP A 90 -18.22 -3.88 -18.63
N GLU A 91 -17.21 -3.06 -18.79
CA GLU A 91 -16.44 -2.98 -20.02
C GLU A 91 -15.72 -4.31 -20.32
N ALA A 92 -15.02 -4.90 -19.36
CA ALA A 92 -14.38 -6.20 -19.54
C ALA A 92 -15.39 -7.28 -19.99
N ARG A 93 -16.61 -7.28 -19.42
CA ARG A 93 -17.70 -8.17 -19.85
C ARG A 93 -18.14 -7.89 -21.29
N SER A 94 -18.32 -6.62 -21.67
CA SER A 94 -18.76 -6.23 -23.02
C SER A 94 -17.76 -6.67 -24.09
N ARG A 95 -16.48 -6.76 -23.74
CA ARG A 95 -15.36 -7.19 -24.59
C ARG A 95 -15.06 -8.69 -24.50
N ASN A 96 -15.91 -9.45 -23.81
CA ASN A 96 -15.73 -10.89 -23.58
C ASN A 96 -14.38 -11.25 -22.96
N LEU A 97 -13.79 -10.38 -22.13
CA LEU A 97 -12.54 -10.65 -21.46
C LEU A 97 -12.74 -11.70 -20.33
N MET A 98 -11.79 -12.59 -20.20
CA MET A 98 -11.72 -13.51 -19.06
C MET A 98 -11.08 -12.76 -17.88
N ALA A 99 -11.90 -12.10 -17.09
CA ALA A 99 -11.44 -11.26 -15.99
C ALA A 99 -11.16 -12.10 -14.73
N ILE A 100 -9.98 -11.88 -14.13
CA ILE A 100 -9.55 -12.41 -12.83
C ILE A 100 -9.43 -11.24 -11.88
N ASP A 101 -10.28 -11.20 -10.85
CA ASP A 101 -10.30 -10.08 -9.91
C ASP A 101 -9.35 -10.35 -8.73
N ALA A 102 -8.16 -9.73 -8.78
CA ALA A 102 -7.18 -9.82 -7.71
C ALA A 102 -7.32 -8.73 -6.63
N THR A 103 -8.40 -7.94 -6.64
CA THR A 103 -8.70 -6.93 -5.61
C THR A 103 -8.51 -7.51 -4.21
N CYS A 104 -7.76 -6.82 -3.37
CA CYS A 104 -7.56 -7.20 -1.98
C CYS A 104 -8.92 -7.28 -1.24
N PRO A 105 -9.18 -8.34 -0.45
CA PRO A 105 -10.44 -8.45 0.30
C PRO A 105 -10.70 -7.27 1.23
N LEU A 106 -9.67 -6.59 1.72
CA LEU A 106 -9.83 -5.39 2.57
C LEU A 106 -10.25 -4.16 1.76
N VAL A 107 -9.80 -4.02 0.53
CA VAL A 107 -10.30 -3.01 -0.42
C VAL A 107 -11.75 -3.34 -0.81
N THR A 108 -12.06 -4.62 -1.09
CA THR A 108 -13.44 -5.06 -1.35
C THR A 108 -14.38 -4.73 -0.19
N LYS A 109 -13.90 -4.78 1.07
CA LYS A 109 -14.67 -4.36 2.25
C LYS A 109 -15.07 -2.88 2.12
N VAL A 110 -14.15 -1.98 1.82
CA VAL A 110 -14.41 -0.54 1.66
C VAL A 110 -15.41 -0.29 0.52
N HIS A 111 -15.24 -0.94 -0.62
CA HIS A 111 -16.18 -0.90 -1.74
C HIS A 111 -17.61 -1.33 -1.32
N ASN A 112 -17.73 -2.41 -0.55
CA ASN A 112 -19.02 -2.90 -0.05
C ASN A 112 -19.67 -1.89 0.91
N GLU A 113 -18.89 -1.25 1.76
CA GLU A 113 -19.36 -0.21 2.67
C GLU A 113 -19.82 1.03 1.91
N ALA A 114 -19.06 1.47 0.90
CA ALA A 114 -19.44 2.58 0.04
C ALA A 114 -20.81 2.33 -0.62
N ARG A 115 -21.01 1.16 -1.25
CA ARG A 115 -22.30 0.79 -1.84
C ARG A 115 -23.42 0.75 -0.80
N ARG A 116 -23.16 0.16 0.37
CA ARG A 116 -24.15 0.03 1.44
C ARG A 116 -24.60 1.39 1.97
N PHE A 117 -23.68 2.31 2.24
CA PHE A 117 -24.01 3.62 2.75
C PHE A 117 -24.71 4.47 1.68
N ALA A 118 -24.23 4.44 0.44
CA ALA A 118 -24.87 5.15 -0.67
C ALA A 118 -26.33 4.66 -0.91
N SER A 119 -26.58 3.33 -0.83
CA SER A 119 -27.92 2.76 -0.96
C SER A 119 -28.87 3.15 0.18
N ASN A 120 -28.36 3.63 1.30
CA ASN A 120 -29.13 4.17 2.43
C ASN A 120 -29.14 5.71 2.44
N ASP A 121 -28.80 6.34 1.31
CA ASP A 121 -28.84 7.78 1.09
C ASP A 121 -27.89 8.58 2.01
N TYR A 122 -26.72 8.00 2.34
CA TYR A 122 -25.64 8.69 3.02
C TYR A 122 -24.70 9.36 2.02
N ASP A 123 -24.20 10.53 2.40
CA ASP A 123 -22.96 11.05 1.82
C ASP A 123 -21.76 10.39 2.52
N ILE A 124 -20.72 10.12 1.75
CA ILE A 124 -19.52 9.40 2.17
C ILE A 124 -18.32 10.30 2.01
N LEU A 125 -17.64 10.61 3.10
CA LEU A 125 -16.37 11.33 3.07
C LEU A 125 -15.23 10.31 2.94
N LEU A 126 -14.71 10.15 1.73
CA LEU A 126 -13.61 9.23 1.47
C LEU A 126 -12.28 9.96 1.73
N ILE A 127 -11.60 9.59 2.82
CA ILE A 127 -10.25 10.09 3.12
C ILE A 127 -9.26 9.33 2.25
N GLY A 128 -8.50 10.05 1.41
CA GLY A 128 -7.56 9.43 0.48
C GLY A 128 -6.88 10.45 -0.42
N HIS A 129 -5.95 10.00 -1.24
CA HIS A 129 -5.19 10.85 -2.15
C HIS A 129 -5.82 10.86 -3.54
N GLU A 130 -5.99 12.04 -4.10
CA GLU A 130 -6.49 12.22 -5.46
C GLU A 130 -5.61 11.47 -6.47
N GLY A 131 -6.24 10.79 -7.42
CA GLY A 131 -5.55 10.02 -8.46
C GLY A 131 -5.04 8.64 -8.03
N HIS A 132 -5.15 8.25 -6.77
CA HIS A 132 -4.78 6.90 -6.34
C HIS A 132 -5.81 5.87 -6.83
N GLU A 133 -5.36 4.74 -7.39
CA GLU A 133 -6.21 3.70 -7.99
C GLU A 133 -7.30 3.18 -7.03
N GLU A 134 -6.97 3.01 -5.75
CA GLU A 134 -7.94 2.58 -4.74
C GLU A 134 -9.04 3.62 -4.52
N VAL A 135 -8.69 4.92 -4.56
CA VAL A 135 -9.64 6.02 -4.41
C VAL A 135 -10.56 6.09 -5.64
N ILE A 136 -9.99 5.94 -6.84
CA ILE A 136 -10.75 5.89 -8.09
C ILE A 136 -11.73 4.72 -8.08
N GLY A 137 -11.26 3.52 -7.70
CA GLY A 137 -12.09 2.33 -7.61
C GLY A 137 -13.23 2.46 -6.61
N THR A 138 -12.95 2.97 -5.41
CA THR A 138 -13.95 3.18 -4.36
C THR A 138 -14.95 4.26 -4.76
N THR A 139 -14.50 5.39 -5.33
CA THR A 139 -15.37 6.47 -5.79
C THR A 139 -16.33 5.98 -6.87
N GLY A 140 -15.87 5.12 -7.79
CA GLY A 140 -16.70 4.52 -8.82
C GLY A 140 -17.85 3.66 -8.28
N GLU A 141 -17.76 3.14 -7.06
CA GLU A 141 -18.86 2.35 -6.46
C GLU A 141 -20.10 3.20 -6.13
N ALA A 142 -19.93 4.51 -5.87
CA ALA A 142 -21.02 5.42 -5.56
C ALA A 142 -20.64 6.89 -5.88
N PRO A 143 -20.39 7.25 -7.14
CA PRO A 143 -19.81 8.54 -7.51
C PRO A 143 -20.67 9.76 -7.13
N ALA A 144 -22.00 9.58 -7.03
CA ALA A 144 -22.93 10.65 -6.64
C ALA A 144 -22.95 10.91 -5.12
N SER A 145 -22.40 10.02 -4.32
CA SER A 145 -22.45 10.07 -2.85
C SER A 145 -21.09 10.21 -2.20
N ILE A 146 -19.99 10.01 -2.94
CA ILE A 146 -18.62 10.06 -2.40
C ILE A 146 -18.01 11.44 -2.64
N HIS A 147 -17.46 12.01 -1.56
CA HIS A 147 -16.70 13.24 -1.55
C HIS A 147 -15.28 12.94 -1.07
N LEU A 148 -14.28 13.18 -1.91
CA LEU A 148 -12.88 12.97 -1.55
C LEU A 148 -12.42 14.02 -0.54
N VAL A 149 -11.69 13.59 0.47
CA VAL A 149 -11.04 14.43 1.48
C VAL A 149 -9.56 14.08 1.52
N ASP A 150 -8.71 14.96 0.99
CA ASP A 150 -7.26 14.77 1.00
C ASP A 150 -6.66 15.46 2.22
N GLY A 151 -6.49 14.69 3.28
CA GLY A 151 -5.93 15.14 4.54
C GLY A 151 -6.78 16.17 5.32
N PRO A 152 -6.23 16.71 6.43
CA PRO A 152 -6.94 17.68 7.28
C PRO A 152 -7.27 18.98 6.56
N ASP A 153 -6.44 19.41 5.64
CA ASP A 153 -6.61 20.67 4.90
C ASP A 153 -7.78 20.58 3.91
N GLY A 154 -8.07 19.39 3.39
CA GLY A 154 -9.21 19.14 2.51
C GLY A 154 -10.57 19.29 3.18
N VAL A 155 -10.64 19.22 4.51
CA VAL A 155 -11.89 19.25 5.28
C VAL A 155 -12.71 20.52 5.03
N SER A 156 -12.06 21.67 4.87
CA SER A 156 -12.75 22.96 4.67
C SER A 156 -13.55 23.05 3.37
N GLY A 157 -13.13 22.33 2.34
CA GLY A 157 -13.75 22.33 0.99
C GLY A 157 -14.94 21.39 0.84
N VAL A 158 -15.22 20.52 1.81
CA VAL A 158 -16.27 19.50 1.71
C VAL A 158 -17.68 20.13 1.72
N HIS A 159 -18.53 19.70 0.78
CA HIS A 159 -19.95 20.05 0.73
C HIS A 159 -20.77 18.77 0.74
N VAL A 160 -21.75 18.67 1.62
CA VAL A 160 -22.61 17.50 1.80
C VAL A 160 -24.08 17.87 1.66
N ARG A 161 -24.90 16.91 1.24
CA ARG A 161 -26.35 17.12 1.06
C ARG A 161 -27.08 17.21 2.41
N ASP A 162 -26.77 16.28 3.33
CA ASP A 162 -27.37 16.21 4.65
C ASP A 162 -26.31 15.84 5.71
N PRO A 163 -25.91 16.79 6.57
CA PRO A 163 -24.94 16.50 7.64
C PRO A 163 -25.37 15.46 8.66
N ALA A 164 -26.68 15.11 8.72
CA ALA A 164 -27.19 14.06 9.60
C ALA A 164 -27.03 12.65 9.01
N LYS A 165 -26.81 12.54 7.70
CA LYS A 165 -26.59 11.28 6.97
C LYS A 165 -25.18 11.24 6.37
N LEU A 166 -24.19 11.18 7.23
CA LEU A 166 -22.79 11.31 6.84
C LEU A 166 -21.94 10.24 7.50
N VAL A 167 -21.10 9.58 6.71
CA VAL A 167 -20.11 8.59 7.14
C VAL A 167 -18.76 8.92 6.53
N TRP A 168 -17.68 8.57 7.21
CA TRP A 168 -16.36 8.56 6.58
C TRP A 168 -15.89 7.14 6.26
N LEU A 169 -15.14 6.99 5.19
CA LEU A 169 -14.37 5.81 4.81
C LEU A 169 -12.94 6.27 4.50
N SER A 170 -12.00 5.34 4.39
CA SER A 170 -10.64 5.70 4.02
C SER A 170 -9.98 4.73 3.05
N GLN A 171 -8.98 5.25 2.32
CA GLN A 171 -8.00 4.46 1.60
C GLN A 171 -7.24 3.58 2.60
N THR A 172 -6.91 2.33 2.20
CA THR A 172 -6.36 1.34 3.15
C THR A 172 -4.88 1.57 3.51
N THR A 173 -4.17 2.46 2.80
CA THR A 173 -2.72 2.67 2.90
C THR A 173 -2.30 4.03 3.47
N LEU A 174 -3.21 4.75 4.12
CA LEU A 174 -2.93 6.05 4.73
C LEU A 174 -2.09 5.95 6.02
N SER A 175 -1.53 7.07 6.44
CA SER A 175 -1.01 7.22 7.80
C SER A 175 -2.16 7.13 8.82
N VAL A 176 -1.96 6.31 9.86
CA VAL A 176 -2.94 6.19 10.94
C VAL A 176 -3.10 7.54 11.66
N ASP A 177 -1.99 8.22 11.94
CA ASP A 177 -2.00 9.47 12.69
C ASP A 177 -2.66 10.60 11.89
N GLU A 178 -2.35 10.72 10.60
CA GLU A 178 -2.98 11.69 9.70
C GLU A 178 -4.49 11.43 9.54
N THR A 179 -4.88 10.17 9.43
CA THR A 179 -6.30 9.81 9.34
C THR A 179 -7.04 10.19 10.63
N VAL A 180 -6.45 9.95 11.80
CA VAL A 180 -7.02 10.38 13.09
C VAL A 180 -7.19 11.90 13.15
N GLN A 181 -6.20 12.67 12.68
CA GLN A 181 -6.29 14.13 12.61
C GLN A 181 -7.41 14.58 11.66
N THR A 182 -7.49 13.99 10.47
CA THR A 182 -8.51 14.30 9.47
C THR A 182 -9.91 13.99 10.01
N VAL A 183 -10.11 12.82 10.62
CA VAL A 183 -11.40 12.44 11.25
C VAL A 183 -11.77 13.37 12.37
N SER A 184 -10.80 13.80 13.22
CA SER A 184 -11.05 14.78 14.27
C SER A 184 -11.53 16.12 13.73
N ALA A 185 -10.90 16.62 12.67
CA ALA A 185 -11.32 17.84 11.98
C ALA A 185 -12.71 17.69 11.34
N LEU A 186 -12.98 16.54 10.70
CA LEU A 186 -14.30 16.23 10.14
C LEU A 186 -15.37 16.18 11.22
N LYS A 187 -15.14 15.53 12.36
CA LYS A 187 -16.09 15.47 13.50
C LYS A 187 -16.34 16.83 14.14
N THR A 188 -15.33 17.69 14.13
CA THR A 188 -15.50 19.09 14.58
C THR A 188 -16.44 19.86 13.67
N ARG A 189 -16.33 19.66 12.34
CA ARG A 189 -17.19 20.32 11.35
C ARG A 189 -18.57 19.66 11.24
N PHE A 190 -18.62 18.35 11.35
CA PHE A 190 -19.83 17.53 11.23
C PHE A 190 -20.01 16.66 12.48
N PRO A 191 -20.60 17.21 13.56
CA PRO A 191 -20.70 16.48 14.85
C PRO A 191 -21.51 15.16 14.79
N GLN A 192 -22.33 14.97 13.75
CA GLN A 192 -23.12 13.77 13.55
C GLN A 192 -22.43 12.73 12.62
N LEU A 193 -21.19 13.01 12.17
CA LEU A 193 -20.42 12.09 11.34
C LEU A 193 -20.27 10.74 12.04
N ILE A 194 -20.68 9.67 11.36
CA ILE A 194 -20.55 8.32 11.88
C ILE A 194 -19.24 7.66 11.44
N ASP A 195 -18.75 6.76 12.27
CA ASP A 195 -17.57 5.98 11.98
C ASP A 195 -17.93 4.73 11.15
N PRO A 196 -17.02 4.20 10.31
CA PRO A 196 -17.20 2.90 9.67
C PRO A 196 -17.32 1.80 10.74
N PRO A 197 -17.93 0.65 10.40
CA PRO A 197 -18.13 -0.46 11.36
C PRO A 197 -16.83 -1.07 11.89
N SER A 198 -15.74 -0.93 11.14
CA SER A 198 -14.39 -1.37 11.51
C SER A 198 -13.37 -0.54 10.73
N ASP A 199 -12.11 -0.55 11.18
CA ASP A 199 -11.04 0.20 10.56
C ASP A 199 -10.91 -0.10 9.06
N ASP A 200 -10.73 0.96 8.25
CA ASP A 200 -10.46 0.84 6.83
C ASP A 200 -8.98 0.75 6.53
N ILE A 201 -8.12 1.44 7.31
CA ILE A 201 -6.67 1.27 7.20
C ILE A 201 -6.34 -0.20 7.48
N CYS A 202 -5.76 -0.88 6.49
CA CYS A 202 -5.56 -2.31 6.57
C CYS A 202 -4.53 -2.69 7.66
N TYR A 203 -4.68 -3.90 8.21
CA TYR A 203 -3.78 -4.44 9.24
C TYR A 203 -2.30 -4.35 8.82
N ALA A 204 -2.01 -4.58 7.54
CA ALA A 204 -0.64 -4.57 7.04
C ALA A 204 -0.02 -3.15 7.08
N THR A 205 -0.80 -2.14 6.76
CA THR A 205 -0.40 -0.73 6.88
C THR A 205 -0.19 -0.36 8.35
N GLN A 206 -1.15 -0.67 9.22
CA GLN A 206 -1.06 -0.38 10.65
C GLN A 206 0.16 -1.06 11.29
N ASN A 207 0.38 -2.35 11.00
CA ASN A 207 1.46 -3.13 11.59
C ASN A 207 2.84 -2.64 11.13
N ARG A 208 3.01 -2.26 9.85
CA ARG A 208 4.28 -1.73 9.35
C ARG A 208 4.58 -0.36 9.95
N GLN A 209 3.57 0.49 10.08
CA GLN A 209 3.72 1.77 10.79
C GLN A 209 4.09 1.57 12.26
N ALA A 210 3.44 0.62 12.95
CA ALA A 210 3.80 0.26 14.32
C ALA A 210 5.25 -0.22 14.42
N ALA A 211 5.70 -1.09 13.50
CA ALA A 211 7.07 -1.60 13.47
C ALA A 211 8.10 -0.49 13.24
N VAL A 212 7.82 0.45 12.34
CA VAL A 212 8.68 1.62 12.11
C VAL A 212 8.74 2.51 13.36
N LYS A 213 7.60 2.79 14.00
CA LYS A 213 7.55 3.59 15.23
C LYS A 213 8.39 2.99 16.37
N VAL A 214 8.50 1.65 16.43
CA VAL A 214 9.29 0.97 17.45
C VAL A 214 10.80 1.18 17.24
N ILE A 215 11.29 1.11 16.01
CA ILE A 215 12.74 1.20 15.74
C ILE A 215 13.25 2.62 15.56
N SER A 216 12.41 3.54 15.07
CA SER A 216 12.82 4.88 14.63
C SER A 216 13.50 5.72 15.70
N PRO A 217 13.09 5.72 16.99
CA PRO A 217 13.74 6.52 18.03
C PRO A 217 15.23 6.17 18.24
N ASP A 218 15.61 4.94 17.94
CA ASP A 218 16.98 4.44 18.14
C ASP A 218 17.82 4.53 16.85
N CYS A 219 17.25 5.04 15.74
CA CYS A 219 17.90 5.07 14.44
C CYS A 219 18.43 6.45 14.08
N ASP A 220 19.68 6.52 13.59
CA ASP A 220 20.23 7.71 12.96
C ASP A 220 19.63 7.93 11.57
N VAL A 221 19.46 6.84 10.83
CA VAL A 221 18.85 6.81 9.49
C VAL A 221 17.87 5.64 9.40
N VAL A 222 16.72 5.86 8.79
CA VAL A 222 15.78 4.77 8.44
C VAL A 222 15.72 4.66 6.91
N LEU A 223 15.95 3.46 6.39
CA LEU A 223 15.71 3.11 5.00
C LEU A 223 14.36 2.39 4.88
N VAL A 224 13.50 2.92 4.02
CA VAL A 224 12.26 2.28 3.61
C VAL A 224 12.45 1.74 2.20
N VAL A 225 12.47 0.42 2.05
CA VAL A 225 12.52 -0.20 0.72
C VAL A 225 11.13 -0.14 0.09
N GLY A 226 11.01 0.41 -1.12
CA GLY A 226 9.73 0.53 -1.83
C GLY A 226 9.74 1.58 -2.92
N SER A 227 8.79 1.47 -3.84
CA SER A 227 8.68 2.35 -4.99
C SER A 227 7.99 3.68 -4.67
N PRO A 228 8.36 4.80 -5.33
CA PRO A 228 7.80 6.13 -5.07
C PRO A 228 6.29 6.26 -5.28
N ASN A 229 5.70 5.42 -6.13
CA ASN A 229 4.26 5.39 -6.38
C ASN A 229 3.49 4.49 -5.39
N SER A 230 4.18 3.88 -4.42
CA SER A 230 3.55 3.10 -3.35
C SER A 230 3.18 4.00 -2.17
N SER A 231 1.90 4.35 -2.02
CA SER A 231 1.39 5.15 -0.91
C SER A 231 1.87 4.60 0.44
N ASN A 232 1.74 3.29 0.66
CA ASN A 232 2.21 2.67 1.90
C ASN A 232 3.72 2.89 2.15
N SER A 233 4.58 2.79 1.12
CA SER A 233 6.02 2.97 1.26
C SER A 233 6.39 4.43 1.56
N VAL A 234 5.77 5.37 0.87
CA VAL A 234 5.97 6.81 1.11
C VAL A 234 5.57 7.18 2.54
N ARG A 235 4.42 6.71 3.02
CA ARG A 235 3.94 6.97 4.38
C ARG A 235 4.87 6.42 5.46
N LEU A 236 5.56 5.29 5.23
CA LEU A 236 6.53 4.77 6.19
C LEU A 236 7.74 5.69 6.38
N VAL A 237 8.16 6.43 5.34
CA VAL A 237 9.23 7.44 5.48
C VAL A 237 8.79 8.59 6.38
N GLU A 238 7.57 9.07 6.23
CA GLU A 238 7.00 10.13 7.05
C GLU A 238 6.85 9.67 8.51
N VAL A 239 6.26 8.50 8.71
CA VAL A 239 6.09 7.89 10.04
C VAL A 239 7.45 7.69 10.72
N ALA A 240 8.51 7.31 10.00
CA ALA A 240 9.84 7.15 10.58
C ALA A 240 10.40 8.48 11.09
N LYS A 241 10.22 9.57 10.32
CA LYS A 241 10.65 10.92 10.73
C LYS A 241 9.88 11.42 11.95
N ASP A 242 8.56 11.28 11.91
CA ASP A 242 7.67 11.70 12.99
C ASP A 242 7.91 10.90 14.28
N ALA A 243 8.32 9.64 14.16
CA ALA A 243 8.67 8.78 15.28
C ALA A 243 10.10 9.02 15.83
N GLY A 244 10.87 9.95 15.28
CA GLY A 244 12.13 10.41 15.85
C GLY A 244 13.40 9.96 15.14
N ALA A 245 13.33 9.29 13.98
CA ALA A 245 14.50 9.05 13.15
C ALA A 245 15.11 10.41 12.69
N ARG A 246 16.43 10.56 12.77
CA ARG A 246 17.08 11.81 12.35
C ARG A 246 16.96 12.06 10.86
N ALA A 247 16.95 10.98 10.06
CA ALA A 247 16.67 11.00 8.63
C ALA A 247 15.95 9.72 8.22
N ALA A 248 15.12 9.80 7.16
CA ALA A 248 14.51 8.63 6.56
C ALA A 248 14.44 8.81 5.05
N TYR A 249 14.76 7.76 4.31
CA TYR A 249 14.83 7.73 2.85
C TYR A 249 14.04 6.56 2.29
N LEU A 250 13.38 6.80 1.15
CA LEU A 250 12.78 5.78 0.32
C LEU A 250 13.81 5.31 -0.71
N VAL A 251 13.95 4.01 -0.89
CA VAL A 251 14.83 3.42 -1.90
C VAL A 251 14.11 2.27 -2.61
N ASP A 252 14.16 2.23 -3.93
CA ASP A 252 13.55 1.13 -4.70
C ASP A 252 14.36 -0.17 -4.54
N ASP A 253 15.69 -0.03 -4.50
CA ASP A 253 16.63 -1.14 -4.28
C ASP A 253 17.98 -0.68 -3.69
N ALA A 254 18.93 -1.61 -3.58
CA ALA A 254 20.27 -1.37 -3.07
C ALA A 254 21.11 -0.38 -3.91
N GLY A 255 20.77 -0.19 -5.17
CA GLY A 255 21.47 0.75 -6.08
C GLY A 255 21.23 2.20 -5.72
N GLU A 256 20.09 2.50 -5.11
CA GLU A 256 19.73 3.87 -4.69
C GLU A 256 20.30 4.25 -3.31
N VAL A 257 20.90 3.31 -2.59
CA VAL A 257 21.46 3.57 -1.26
C VAL A 257 22.73 4.41 -1.39
N ASP A 258 22.66 5.67 -0.94
CA ASP A 258 23.79 6.60 -0.93
C ASP A 258 24.60 6.48 0.38
N ALA A 259 25.89 6.17 0.26
CA ALA A 259 26.82 6.07 1.38
C ALA A 259 26.96 7.40 2.17
N ALA A 260 26.68 8.54 1.54
CA ALA A 260 26.76 9.85 2.18
C ALA A 260 25.72 10.04 3.31
N TRP A 261 24.60 9.31 3.26
CA TRP A 261 23.55 9.38 4.29
C TRP A 261 24.01 8.86 5.67
N PHE A 262 25.06 8.02 5.70
CA PHE A 262 25.53 7.34 6.91
C PHE A 262 26.72 8.00 7.59
N GLY A 263 27.02 9.26 7.23
CA GLY A 263 28.12 9.99 7.85
C GLY A 263 27.87 10.19 9.36
N GLY A 264 28.68 9.48 10.19
CA GLY A 264 28.54 9.50 11.65
C GLY A 264 27.39 8.63 12.21
N ALA A 265 26.64 7.92 11.38
CA ALA A 265 25.59 7.00 11.82
C ALA A 265 26.19 5.74 12.48
N THR A 266 25.54 5.28 13.53
CA THR A 266 25.84 4.05 14.25
C THR A 266 24.70 3.04 14.17
N THR A 267 23.47 3.51 14.05
CA THR A 267 22.28 2.65 13.96
C THR A 267 21.45 3.02 12.73
N VAL A 268 21.20 2.05 11.85
CA VAL A 268 20.37 2.19 10.66
C VAL A 268 19.13 1.32 10.83
N GLY A 269 17.95 1.92 10.72
CA GLY A 269 16.68 1.18 10.64
C GLY A 269 16.42 0.75 9.21
N VAL A 270 15.91 -0.46 9.01
CA VAL A 270 15.47 -0.95 7.70
C VAL A 270 14.06 -1.50 7.81
N THR A 271 13.20 -1.08 6.91
CA THR A 271 11.84 -1.61 6.73
C THR A 271 11.50 -1.67 5.25
N SER A 272 10.33 -2.18 4.92
CA SER A 272 9.85 -2.14 3.54
C SER A 272 8.33 -2.02 3.45
N GLY A 273 7.86 -1.48 2.33
CA GLY A 273 6.44 -1.42 2.01
C GLY A 273 5.82 -2.80 1.81
N ALA A 274 4.48 -2.82 1.85
CA ALA A 274 3.66 -4.04 1.74
C ALA A 274 3.70 -4.70 0.36
N SER A 275 4.26 -4.04 -0.65
CA SER A 275 4.42 -4.53 -2.04
C SER A 275 5.85 -4.96 -2.39
N VAL A 276 6.76 -5.02 -1.40
CA VAL A 276 8.18 -5.27 -1.61
C VAL A 276 8.53 -6.73 -1.35
N PRO A 277 9.12 -7.44 -2.33
CA PRO A 277 9.65 -8.78 -2.09
C PRO A 277 10.89 -8.72 -1.17
N GLU A 278 11.06 -9.74 -0.31
CA GLU A 278 12.14 -9.78 0.68
C GLU A 278 13.53 -9.70 0.03
N THR A 279 13.68 -10.19 -1.19
CA THR A 279 14.94 -10.14 -1.94
C THR A 279 15.51 -8.73 -2.15
N LEU A 280 14.63 -7.71 -2.23
CA LEU A 280 15.07 -6.31 -2.31
C LEU A 280 15.60 -5.81 -0.96
N VAL A 281 14.97 -6.23 0.13
CA VAL A 281 15.44 -5.94 1.49
C VAL A 281 16.81 -6.59 1.73
N ASP A 282 16.97 -7.86 1.34
CA ASP A 282 18.26 -8.57 1.42
C ASP A 282 19.36 -7.84 0.63
N GLY A 283 19.02 -7.31 -0.54
CA GLY A 283 19.94 -6.48 -1.34
C GLY A 283 20.41 -5.23 -0.59
N VAL A 284 19.46 -4.51 0.05
CA VAL A 284 19.76 -3.32 0.87
C VAL A 284 20.62 -3.69 2.09
N LEU A 285 20.30 -4.80 2.78
CA LEU A 285 21.11 -5.29 3.89
C LEU A 285 22.53 -5.63 3.44
N GLY A 286 22.70 -6.29 2.30
CA GLY A 286 24.02 -6.56 1.70
C GLY A 286 24.82 -5.29 1.41
N LYS A 287 24.16 -4.23 0.90
CA LYS A 287 24.76 -2.93 0.69
C LYS A 287 25.20 -2.27 2.00
N LEU A 288 24.36 -2.32 3.03
CA LEU A 288 24.67 -1.79 4.36
C LEU A 288 25.84 -2.54 5.01
N ALA A 289 25.89 -3.88 4.88
CA ALA A 289 27.01 -4.68 5.37
C ALA A 289 28.34 -4.24 4.72
N ALA A 290 28.36 -3.97 3.40
CA ALA A 290 29.53 -3.45 2.71
C ALA A 290 29.94 -2.04 3.19
N LEU A 291 29.00 -1.27 3.76
CA LEU A 291 29.25 0.04 4.36
C LEU A 291 29.61 -0.04 5.87
N GLY A 292 29.76 -1.25 6.41
CA GLY A 292 30.18 -1.49 7.78
C GLY A 292 29.03 -1.69 8.79
N PHE A 293 27.78 -1.85 8.33
CA PHE A 293 26.60 -2.17 9.15
C PHE A 293 26.24 -3.64 8.95
N ALA A 294 27.07 -4.56 9.46
CA ALA A 294 26.90 -6.00 9.27
C ALA A 294 26.14 -6.68 10.41
N ASP A 295 26.02 -6.03 11.56
CA ASP A 295 25.26 -6.55 12.70
C ASP A 295 23.78 -6.21 12.52
N VAL A 296 22.93 -7.23 12.30
CA VAL A 296 21.49 -7.08 12.02
C VAL A 296 20.68 -7.67 13.14
N GLU A 297 19.90 -6.83 13.80
CA GLU A 297 18.93 -7.22 14.83
C GLU A 297 17.51 -7.10 14.26
N GLU A 298 16.76 -8.22 14.16
CA GLU A 298 15.34 -8.19 13.79
C GLU A 298 14.49 -7.79 15.00
N VAL A 299 13.70 -6.73 14.85
CA VAL A 299 12.81 -6.19 15.88
C VAL A 299 11.37 -6.49 15.52
N GLU A 300 10.77 -7.49 16.16
CA GLU A 300 9.38 -7.90 15.93
C GLU A 300 8.41 -7.06 16.77
N ALA A 301 7.66 -6.17 16.15
CA ALA A 301 6.63 -5.35 16.79
C ALA A 301 5.27 -6.08 16.87
N VAL A 302 4.89 -6.77 15.79
CA VAL A 302 3.58 -7.44 15.65
C VAL A 302 3.76 -8.75 14.86
N LYS A 303 3.04 -9.80 15.27
CA LYS A 303 2.98 -11.07 14.52
C LYS A 303 1.84 -11.07 13.53
N GLU A 304 2.14 -11.14 12.24
CA GLU A 304 1.14 -11.30 11.19
C GLU A 304 0.86 -12.79 10.91
N ARG A 305 -0.44 -13.13 10.77
CA ARG A 305 -0.90 -14.49 10.44
C ARG A 305 -2.00 -14.48 9.36
N MET A 306 -2.24 -13.31 8.77
CA MET A 306 -3.30 -13.16 7.75
C MET A 306 -2.91 -13.90 6.47
N SER A 307 -3.88 -14.57 5.87
CA SER A 307 -3.78 -15.13 4.52
C SER A 307 -5.12 -14.98 3.81
N PHE A 308 -5.10 -14.85 2.49
CA PHE A 308 -6.31 -14.76 1.69
C PHE A 308 -6.35 -15.86 0.63
N GLN A 309 -7.56 -16.36 0.37
CA GLN A 309 -7.77 -17.31 -0.72
C GLN A 309 -7.57 -16.63 -2.07
N LEU A 310 -7.08 -17.39 -3.06
CA LEU A 310 -6.96 -16.95 -4.44
C LEU A 310 -8.30 -16.45 -5.01
N PRO A 311 -8.29 -15.64 -6.08
CA PRO A 311 -9.49 -15.31 -6.85
C PRO A 311 -10.27 -16.56 -7.24
N ARG A 312 -11.61 -16.44 -7.30
CA ARG A 312 -12.49 -17.60 -7.57
C ARG A 312 -12.15 -18.29 -8.90
N GLU A 313 -11.77 -17.51 -9.91
CA GLU A 313 -11.43 -17.92 -11.28
C GLU A 313 -10.17 -18.82 -11.32
N LEU A 314 -9.36 -18.76 -10.28
CA LEU A 314 -8.11 -19.51 -10.14
C LEU A 314 -8.19 -20.66 -9.13
N ARG A 315 -9.28 -20.79 -8.40
CA ARG A 315 -9.48 -21.94 -7.48
C ARG A 315 -9.72 -23.21 -8.29
N LYS A 316 -9.16 -24.33 -7.84
CA LYS A 316 -9.41 -25.68 -8.41
C LYS A 316 -10.82 -26.16 -8.07
#